data_d364d54a1dda11bba7fc527a32ec3798
#
_entry.id   d364d54a1dda11bba7fc527a32ec3798
#
_cell.length_a   1.000
_cell.length_b   1.000
_cell.length_c   1.000
_cell.angle_alpha   90.00
_cell.angle_beta   90.00
_cell.angle_gamma   90.00
#
_symmetry.space_group_name_H-M   'P 1'
#
loop_
_entity.id
_entity.type
_entity.pdbx_description
1 polymer ?
#
loop_
_entity_poly.entity_id
_entity_poly.type
_entity_poly.pdbx_seq_one_letter_code
_entity_poly.pdbx_strand_id
1 'polypeptide(L)'
;EYVYNSCDPEMNEKYDLRPAVGLAAPQLGILKKMIAIVAPDESGNEHEFALINPKLLSYSDELTYLEGGEGCLSVDRACDAYIHRPARVMFEAYFYDLKTGKLEKKRMKLKGYLSVVFQHEYDHLNGILFVDRANKTNPKFIPDNSKPIQFKEN
;
A
#
# COMPACT_ATOMS: atom_id res chain seq x y z
N GLU A 1 -12.20 3.77 -8.32
CA GLU A 1 -12.74 3.04 -9.50
C GLU A 1 -11.69 2.09 -10.10
N TYR A 2 -10.48 2.58 -10.52
CA TYR A 2 -9.43 1.72 -11.07
C TYR A 2 -9.06 0.55 -10.15
N VAL A 3 -8.72 0.81 -8.88
CA VAL A 3 -8.31 -0.23 -7.92
C VAL A 3 -9.41 -1.26 -7.73
N TYR A 4 -10.65 -0.82 -7.65
CA TYR A 4 -11.82 -1.70 -7.54
C TYR A 4 -11.97 -2.60 -8.77
N ASN A 5 -11.96 -2.00 -9.94
CA ASN A 5 -12.15 -2.72 -11.20
C ASN A 5 -10.97 -3.65 -11.54
N SER A 6 -9.76 -3.31 -11.12
CA SER A 6 -8.58 -4.14 -11.37
C SER A 6 -8.57 -5.45 -10.58
N CYS A 7 -9.33 -5.53 -9.49
CA CYS A 7 -9.50 -6.74 -8.69
C CYS A 7 -10.75 -7.56 -9.09
N ASP A 8 -11.64 -6.99 -9.91
CA ASP A 8 -12.80 -7.70 -10.47
C ASP A 8 -12.37 -8.48 -11.71
N PRO A 9 -12.56 -9.82 -11.76
CA PRO A 9 -12.10 -10.65 -12.88
C PRO A 9 -12.68 -10.24 -14.24
N GLU A 10 -13.97 -9.87 -14.31
CA GLU A 10 -14.63 -9.48 -15.57
C GLU A 10 -14.12 -8.12 -16.05
N MET A 11 -13.98 -7.17 -15.15
CA MET A 11 -13.48 -5.84 -15.46
C MET A 11 -11.99 -5.85 -15.80
N ASN A 12 -11.21 -6.68 -15.08
CA ASN A 12 -9.80 -6.89 -15.34
C ASN A 12 -9.56 -7.40 -16.76
N GLU A 13 -10.25 -8.48 -17.16
CA GLU A 13 -10.13 -9.06 -18.49
C GLU A 13 -10.64 -8.09 -19.58
N LYS A 14 -11.79 -7.45 -19.36
CA LYS A 14 -12.42 -6.54 -20.33
C LYS A 14 -11.57 -5.32 -20.66
N TYR A 15 -10.83 -4.78 -19.70
CA TYR A 15 -10.08 -3.54 -19.86
C TYR A 15 -8.55 -3.74 -19.76
N ASP A 16 -8.08 -4.98 -19.73
CA ASP A 16 -6.65 -5.33 -19.59
C ASP A 16 -5.99 -4.59 -18.41
N LEU A 17 -6.64 -4.65 -17.24
CA LEU A 17 -6.18 -3.94 -16.05
C LEU A 17 -5.13 -4.78 -15.30
N ARG A 18 -4.05 -4.14 -14.86
CA ARG A 18 -3.11 -4.77 -13.93
C ARG A 18 -3.69 -4.71 -12.51
N PRO A 19 -3.83 -5.85 -11.80
CA PRO A 19 -4.34 -5.87 -10.43
C PRO A 19 -3.54 -4.95 -9.51
N ALA A 20 -4.24 -4.16 -8.70
CA ALA A 20 -3.64 -3.23 -7.75
C ALA A 20 -4.51 -3.13 -6.49
N VAL A 21 -3.87 -3.12 -5.33
CA VAL A 21 -4.51 -2.94 -4.02
C VAL A 21 -4.46 -1.49 -3.53
N GLY A 22 -3.68 -0.67 -4.22
CA GLY A 22 -3.53 0.75 -3.93
C GLY A 22 -3.17 1.57 -5.18
N LEU A 23 -3.43 2.87 -5.10
CA LEU A 23 -3.10 3.84 -6.14
C LEU A 23 -2.93 5.23 -5.52
N ALA A 24 -1.84 5.89 -5.87
CA ALA A 24 -1.59 7.27 -5.49
C ALA A 24 -1.81 8.24 -6.67
N ALA A 25 -2.36 9.42 -6.41
CA ALA A 25 -2.67 10.40 -7.45
C ALA A 25 -1.49 10.78 -8.36
N PRO A 26 -0.22 10.88 -7.88
CA PRO A 26 0.92 11.14 -8.76
C PRO A 26 1.13 10.10 -9.85
N GLN A 27 0.73 8.84 -9.64
CA GLN A 27 0.83 7.78 -10.66
C GLN A 27 -0.09 8.06 -11.88
N LEU A 28 -1.11 8.90 -11.70
CA LEU A 28 -2.02 9.37 -12.75
C LEU A 28 -1.64 10.77 -13.30
N GLY A 29 -0.45 11.27 -12.95
CA GLY A 29 -0.05 12.62 -13.32
C GLY A 29 -0.74 13.75 -12.53
N ILE A 30 -1.47 13.40 -11.46
CA ILE A 30 -2.19 14.35 -10.62
C ILE A 30 -1.32 14.68 -9.40
N LEU A 31 -0.75 15.88 -9.37
CA LEU A 31 0.15 16.33 -8.30
C LEU A 31 -0.63 16.72 -7.04
N LYS A 32 -1.41 15.79 -6.51
CA LYS A 32 -2.19 15.94 -5.26
C LYS A 32 -1.83 14.80 -4.30
N LYS A 33 -1.87 15.08 -3.01
CA LYS A 33 -1.63 14.08 -1.96
C LYS A 33 -2.92 13.29 -1.68
N MET A 34 -3.21 12.35 -2.57
CA MET A 34 -4.39 11.47 -2.49
C MET A 34 -3.97 10.03 -2.72
N ILE A 35 -4.58 9.13 -1.95
CA ILE A 35 -4.35 7.67 -2.01
C ILE A 35 -5.70 6.98 -2.01
N ALA A 36 -5.85 5.95 -2.84
CA ALA A 36 -6.92 4.97 -2.77
C ALA A 36 -6.33 3.60 -2.41
N ILE A 37 -6.96 2.89 -1.48
CA ILE A 37 -6.59 1.54 -1.07
C ILE A 37 -7.86 0.69 -1.04
N VAL A 38 -7.80 -0.49 -1.66
CA VAL A 38 -8.77 -1.58 -1.52
C VAL A 38 -7.97 -2.85 -1.32
N ALA A 39 -7.88 -3.34 -0.11
CA ALA A 39 -7.01 -4.45 0.23
C ALA A 39 -7.56 -5.28 1.40
N PRO A 40 -7.35 -6.61 1.40
CA PRO A 40 -7.66 -7.44 2.56
C PRO A 40 -6.62 -7.22 3.68
N ASP A 41 -7.03 -7.47 4.92
CA ASP A 41 -6.08 -7.73 6.00
C ASP A 41 -5.60 -9.20 5.98
N GLU A 42 -4.73 -9.57 6.92
CA GLU A 42 -4.19 -10.94 7.01
C GLU A 42 -5.24 -12.00 7.38
N SER A 43 -6.46 -11.57 7.75
CA SER A 43 -7.61 -12.46 8.04
C SER A 43 -8.60 -12.52 6.89
N GLY A 44 -8.33 -11.84 5.77
CA GLY A 44 -9.18 -11.79 4.60
C GLY A 44 -10.31 -10.76 4.68
N ASN A 45 -10.36 -9.91 5.72
CA ASN A 45 -11.34 -8.83 5.77
C ASN A 45 -10.92 -7.71 4.82
N GLU A 46 -11.81 -7.31 3.93
CA GLU A 46 -11.55 -6.24 2.98
C GLU A 46 -11.67 -4.86 3.62
N HIS A 47 -10.74 -3.99 3.29
CA HIS A 47 -10.68 -2.61 3.73
C HIS A 47 -10.61 -1.66 2.54
N GLU A 48 -11.37 -0.57 2.63
CA GLU A 48 -11.43 0.46 1.59
C GLU A 48 -11.12 1.82 2.21
N PHE A 49 -10.15 2.54 1.63
CA PHE A 49 -9.77 3.88 2.06
C PHE A 49 -9.60 4.81 0.87
N ALA A 50 -10.23 5.98 0.93
CA ALA A 50 -9.92 7.12 0.07
C ALA A 50 -9.37 8.23 0.96
N LEU A 51 -8.07 8.49 0.86
CA LEU A 51 -7.32 9.36 1.77
C LEU A 51 -6.86 10.62 1.05
N ILE A 52 -7.08 11.77 1.68
CA ILE A 52 -6.63 13.08 1.18
C ILE A 52 -5.71 13.69 2.23
N ASN A 53 -4.56 14.19 1.76
CA ASN A 53 -3.51 14.79 2.59
C ASN A 53 -3.08 13.91 3.77
N PRO A 54 -2.75 12.62 3.54
CA PRO A 54 -2.27 11.77 4.62
C PRO A 54 -0.95 12.30 5.17
N LYS A 55 -0.81 12.21 6.49
CA LYS A 55 0.40 12.58 7.21
C LYS A 55 0.77 11.46 8.17
N LEU A 56 1.92 10.84 7.96
CA LEU A 56 2.48 9.85 8.87
C LEU A 56 2.85 10.52 10.19
N LEU A 57 2.35 10.00 11.31
CA LEU A 57 2.57 10.56 12.65
C LEU A 57 3.59 9.73 13.44
N SER A 58 3.50 8.40 13.37
CA SER A 58 4.43 7.50 14.03
C SER A 58 4.47 6.14 13.35
N TYR A 59 5.52 5.39 13.62
CA TYR A 59 5.74 4.03 13.13
C TYR A 59 6.48 3.20 14.17
N SER A 60 6.36 1.86 14.05
CA SER A 60 7.05 0.92 14.91
C SER A 60 8.51 0.72 14.50
N ASP A 61 9.36 0.38 15.48
CA ASP A 61 10.72 -0.12 15.21
C ASP A 61 10.69 -1.54 14.64
N GLU A 62 9.69 -2.33 15.00
CA GLU A 62 9.44 -3.65 14.42
C GLU A 62 9.08 -3.49 12.94
N LEU A 63 9.75 -4.29 12.10
CA LEU A 63 9.58 -4.29 10.66
C LEU A 63 8.81 -5.51 10.18
N THR A 64 8.26 -5.40 8.99
CA THR A 64 7.63 -6.50 8.26
C THR A 64 7.95 -6.41 6.77
N TYR A 65 7.73 -7.49 6.04
CA TYR A 65 7.93 -7.54 4.60
C TYR A 65 7.03 -8.61 3.95
N LEU A 66 6.88 -8.55 2.64
CA LEU A 66 6.21 -9.55 1.82
C LEU A 66 7.26 -10.52 1.26
N GLU A 67 7.11 -11.83 1.51
CA GLU A 67 8.02 -12.86 0.97
C GLU A 67 7.95 -12.93 -0.55
N GLY A 68 6.77 -12.67 -1.15
CA GLY A 68 6.58 -12.55 -2.58
C GLY A 68 7.11 -11.24 -3.19
N GLY A 69 7.61 -10.31 -2.35
CA GLY A 69 8.01 -8.99 -2.77
C GLY A 69 6.84 -8.02 -2.97
N GLU A 70 7.17 -6.77 -3.30
CA GLU A 70 6.19 -5.76 -3.68
C GLU A 70 6.13 -5.61 -5.20
N GLY A 71 4.93 -5.30 -5.72
CA GLY A 71 4.71 -4.91 -7.11
C GLY A 71 4.18 -3.47 -7.17
N CYS A 72 4.37 -2.81 -8.30
CA CYS A 72 3.87 -1.46 -8.53
C CYS A 72 3.49 -1.26 -9.99
N LEU A 73 2.37 -0.57 -10.23
CA LEU A 73 1.93 -0.20 -11.58
C LEU A 73 2.93 0.74 -12.30
N SER A 74 3.73 1.47 -11.53
CA SER A 74 4.75 2.40 -12.04
C SER A 74 6.11 1.75 -12.28
N VAL A 75 6.24 0.43 -12.05
CA VAL A 75 7.50 -0.31 -12.20
C VAL A 75 7.25 -1.54 -13.08
N ASP A 76 7.80 -1.54 -14.30
CA ASP A 76 7.59 -2.61 -15.28
C ASP A 76 8.61 -3.76 -15.19
N ARG A 77 9.58 -3.66 -14.28
CA ARG A 77 10.59 -4.68 -14.07
C ARG A 77 10.35 -5.44 -12.77
N ALA A 78 10.65 -6.73 -12.78
CA ALA A 78 10.68 -7.51 -11.55
C ALA A 78 11.76 -6.96 -10.60
N CYS A 79 11.41 -6.88 -9.31
CA CYS A 79 12.33 -6.54 -8.23
C CYS A 79 12.29 -7.67 -7.20
N ASP A 80 13.26 -8.59 -7.29
CA ASP A 80 13.37 -9.71 -6.35
C ASP A 80 14.11 -9.29 -5.08
N ALA A 81 13.48 -8.43 -4.30
CA ALA A 81 14.02 -7.93 -3.03
C ALA A 81 12.96 -7.92 -1.94
N TYR A 82 13.38 -8.13 -0.70
CA TYR A 82 12.54 -7.88 0.45
C TYR A 82 12.56 -6.40 0.80
N ILE A 83 11.37 -5.81 0.85
CA ILE A 83 11.20 -4.40 1.24
C ILE A 83 10.72 -4.36 2.69
N HIS A 84 11.62 -3.99 3.59
CA HIS A 84 11.32 -3.93 5.02
C HIS A 84 10.66 -2.59 5.35
N ARG A 85 9.47 -2.68 5.96
CA ARG A 85 8.66 -1.52 6.34
C ARG A 85 8.25 -1.63 7.80
N PRO A 86 8.05 -0.52 8.51
CA PRO A 86 7.40 -0.55 9.82
C PRO A 86 6.14 -1.41 9.83
N ALA A 87 6.09 -2.37 10.77
CA ALA A 87 4.96 -3.30 10.88
C ALA A 87 3.66 -2.60 11.29
N ARG A 88 3.77 -1.45 11.97
CA ARG A 88 2.65 -0.61 12.40
C ARG A 88 2.94 0.85 12.10
N VAL A 89 1.90 1.54 11.63
CA VAL A 89 1.92 2.99 11.41
C VAL A 89 0.70 3.64 12.02
N MET A 90 0.85 4.90 12.42
CA MET A 90 -0.25 5.79 12.75
C MET A 90 -0.15 7.03 11.85
N PHE A 91 -1.26 7.38 11.23
CA PHE A 91 -1.35 8.54 10.35
C PHE A 91 -2.63 9.33 10.59
N GLU A 92 -2.64 10.55 10.11
CA GLU A 92 -3.80 11.44 10.06
C GLU A 92 -4.10 11.76 8.59
N ALA A 93 -5.37 11.75 8.22
CA ALA A 93 -5.81 12.11 6.88
C ALA A 93 -7.26 12.61 6.89
N TYR A 94 -7.67 13.23 5.80
CA TYR A 94 -9.08 13.35 5.48
C TYR A 94 -9.54 12.08 4.77
N PHE A 95 -10.52 11.40 5.35
CA PHE A 95 -11.15 10.20 4.81
C PHE A 95 -12.38 10.62 4.01
N TYR A 96 -12.41 10.25 2.74
CA TYR A 96 -13.55 10.52 1.86
C TYR A 96 -14.42 9.27 1.77
N ASP A 97 -15.68 9.40 2.17
CA ASP A 97 -16.67 8.35 2.05
C ASP A 97 -17.29 8.40 0.65
N LEU A 98 -17.01 7.40 -0.18
CA LEU A 98 -17.49 7.30 -1.56
C LEU A 98 -19.02 7.17 -1.65
N LYS A 99 -19.69 6.64 -0.61
CA LYS A 99 -21.15 6.46 -0.60
C LYS A 99 -21.89 7.72 -0.24
N THR A 100 -21.38 8.46 0.75
CA THR A 100 -22.06 9.64 1.29
C THR A 100 -21.48 10.97 0.80
N GLY A 101 -20.29 10.95 0.17
CA GLY A 101 -19.54 12.14 -0.21
C GLY A 101 -19.00 12.94 0.97
N LYS A 102 -19.06 12.40 2.18
CA LYS A 102 -18.55 13.07 3.38
C LYS A 102 -17.05 13.00 3.47
N LEU A 103 -16.47 14.07 3.99
CA LEU A 103 -15.05 14.20 4.26
C LEU A 103 -14.84 14.37 5.76
N GLU A 104 -14.10 13.47 6.39
CA GLU A 104 -13.82 13.48 7.82
C GLU A 104 -12.33 13.41 8.08
N LYS A 105 -11.81 14.33 8.89
CA LYS A 105 -10.42 14.28 9.34
C LYS A 105 -10.31 13.40 10.57
N LYS A 106 -9.49 12.34 10.49
CA LYS A 106 -9.27 11.43 11.61
C LYS A 106 -7.88 10.80 11.58
N ARG A 107 -7.50 10.20 12.72
CA ARG A 107 -6.29 9.40 12.87
C ARG A 107 -6.64 7.93 12.77
N MET A 108 -5.75 7.16 12.16
CA MET A 108 -5.89 5.71 12.02
C MET A 108 -4.57 5.01 12.30
N LYS A 109 -4.66 3.82 12.89
CA LYS A 109 -3.54 2.90 13.04
C LYS A 109 -3.74 1.75 12.05
N LEU A 110 -2.68 1.42 11.32
CA LEU A 110 -2.63 0.23 10.47
C LEU A 110 -1.49 -0.67 10.92
N LYS A 111 -1.65 -1.97 10.69
CA LYS A 111 -0.66 -3.00 10.97
C LYS A 111 -0.57 -3.99 9.82
N GLY A 112 0.52 -4.75 9.79
CA GLY A 112 0.72 -5.86 8.86
C GLY A 112 0.59 -5.43 7.40
N TYR A 113 -0.16 -6.17 6.61
CA TYR A 113 -0.30 -5.94 5.18
C TYR A 113 -0.85 -4.54 4.84
N LEU A 114 -1.90 -4.10 5.56
CA LEU A 114 -2.46 -2.75 5.36
C LEU A 114 -1.45 -1.64 5.68
N SER A 115 -0.54 -1.86 6.64
CA SER A 115 0.57 -0.94 6.91
C SER A 115 1.54 -0.87 5.73
N VAL A 116 1.86 -2.02 5.12
CA VAL A 116 2.73 -2.08 3.92
C VAL A 116 2.09 -1.35 2.74
N VAL A 117 0.82 -1.66 2.43
CA VAL A 117 0.09 -1.02 1.32
C VAL A 117 0.03 0.50 1.50
N PHE A 118 -0.37 0.97 2.69
CA PHE A 118 -0.41 2.41 2.99
C PHE A 118 0.96 3.07 2.76
N GLN A 119 2.04 2.48 3.28
CA GLN A 119 3.38 3.03 3.14
C GLN A 119 3.88 3.04 1.69
N HIS A 120 3.52 2.02 0.91
CA HIS A 120 3.83 1.96 -0.52
C HIS A 120 3.20 3.15 -1.26
N GLU A 121 1.91 3.39 -1.04
CA GLU A 121 1.20 4.51 -1.67
C GLU A 121 1.65 5.87 -1.11
N TYR A 122 1.96 5.94 0.18
CA TYR A 122 2.50 7.15 0.81
C TYR A 122 3.86 7.54 0.23
N ASP A 123 4.70 6.55 -0.10
CA ASP A 123 5.99 6.77 -0.76
C ASP A 123 5.81 7.49 -2.11
N HIS A 124 4.83 7.10 -2.92
CA HIS A 124 4.52 7.78 -4.18
C HIS A 124 4.23 9.27 -4.01
N LEU A 125 3.60 9.67 -2.90
CA LEU A 125 3.36 11.09 -2.61
C LEU A 125 4.64 11.89 -2.34
N ASN A 126 5.74 11.20 -2.05
CA ASN A 126 7.06 11.76 -1.77
C ASN A 126 8.08 11.46 -2.88
N GLY A 127 7.62 10.94 -4.03
CA GLY A 127 8.48 10.62 -5.17
C GLY A 127 9.37 9.40 -4.96
N ILE A 128 9.00 8.49 -4.05
CA ILE A 128 9.76 7.28 -3.72
C ILE A 128 9.05 6.06 -4.32
N LEU A 129 9.81 5.19 -4.96
CA LEU A 129 9.35 3.88 -5.42
C LEU A 129 9.85 2.78 -4.48
N PHE A 130 9.13 1.65 -4.40
CA PHE A 130 9.54 0.55 -3.54
C PHE A 130 10.93 0.00 -3.88
N VAL A 131 11.33 0.05 -5.15
CA VAL A 131 12.67 -0.35 -5.61
C VAL A 131 13.80 0.52 -5.03
N ASP A 132 13.50 1.76 -4.64
CA ASP A 132 14.46 2.66 -4.00
C ASP A 132 14.78 2.24 -2.56
N ARG A 133 13.88 1.47 -1.94
CA ARG A 133 14.03 0.93 -0.58
C ARG A 133 14.76 -0.41 -0.54
N ALA A 134 14.93 -1.07 -1.69
CA ALA A 134 15.61 -2.34 -1.77
C ALA A 134 17.07 -2.24 -1.33
N ASN A 135 17.53 -3.21 -0.55
CA ASN A 135 18.96 -3.35 -0.25
C ASN A 135 19.69 -3.80 -1.52
N LYS A 136 20.48 -2.91 -2.09
CA LYS A 136 21.17 -3.15 -3.39
C LYS A 136 22.29 -4.16 -3.31
N THR A 137 22.90 -4.34 -2.13
CA THR A 137 24.02 -5.27 -1.93
C THR A 137 23.55 -6.66 -1.49
N ASN A 138 22.47 -6.73 -0.72
CA ASN A 138 21.86 -7.99 -0.29
C ASN A 138 20.33 -7.87 -0.32
N PRO A 139 19.71 -8.08 -1.50
CA PRO A 139 18.26 -7.88 -1.67
C PRO A 139 17.37 -8.75 -0.78
N LYS A 140 17.88 -9.90 -0.32
CA LYS A 140 17.14 -10.84 0.55
C LYS A 140 17.58 -10.77 2.02
N PHE A 141 18.36 -9.77 2.41
CA PHE A 141 18.75 -9.58 3.80
C PHE A 141 17.52 -9.32 4.68
N ILE A 142 17.44 -10.02 5.81
CA ILE A 142 16.36 -9.87 6.79
C ILE A 142 16.95 -9.32 8.09
N PRO A 143 16.59 -8.10 8.49
CA PRO A 143 16.96 -7.55 9.82
C PRO A 143 16.36 -8.39 10.97
N ASP A 144 17.04 -8.45 12.11
CA ASP A 144 16.59 -9.21 13.29
C ASP A 144 15.20 -8.80 13.81
N ASN A 145 14.83 -7.54 13.62
CA ASN A 145 13.55 -6.97 14.02
C ASN A 145 12.47 -7.04 12.92
N SER A 146 12.70 -7.81 11.84
CA SER A 146 11.78 -7.94 10.71
C SER A 146 11.21 -9.33 10.59
N LYS A 147 9.89 -9.43 10.38
CA LYS A 147 9.17 -10.69 10.20
C LYS A 147 8.31 -10.64 8.94
N PRO A 148 8.18 -11.76 8.21
CA PRO A 148 7.29 -11.81 7.06
C PRO A 148 5.83 -11.68 7.48
N ILE A 149 5.02 -11.10 6.60
CA ILE A 149 3.56 -11.09 6.78
C ILE A 149 3.04 -12.51 6.56
N GLN A 150 2.25 -12.98 7.50
CA GLN A 150 1.57 -14.28 7.44
C GLN A 150 0.09 -14.07 7.20
N PHE A 151 -0.39 -14.49 6.03
CA PHE A 151 -1.83 -14.54 5.74
C PHE A 151 -2.40 -15.82 6.33
N LYS A 152 -3.59 -15.74 6.90
CA LYS A 152 -4.29 -16.93 7.38
C LYS A 152 -4.75 -17.72 6.15
N GLU A 153 -4.45 -19.01 6.15
CA GLU A 153 -5.04 -19.95 5.20
C GLU A 153 -6.55 -20.06 5.49
N ASN A 154 -7.36 -19.90 4.46
CA ASN A 154 -8.81 -20.11 4.53
C ASN A 154 -9.13 -21.60 4.39
#